data_dc8644bc6beb36e8da206e289796f8fa
#
_entry.id   dc8644bc6beb36e8da206e289796f8fa
#
_cell.length_a   1.000
_cell.length_b   1.000
_cell.length_c   1.000
_cell.angle_alpha   90.00
_cell.angle_beta   90.00
_cell.angle_gamma   90.00
#
_symmetry.space_group_name_H-M   'P 1'
#
loop_
_entity.id
_entity.type
_entity.pdbx_description
1 polymer ?
#
loop_
_entity_poly.entity_id
_entity_poly.type
_entity_poly.pdbx_seq_one_letter_code
_entity_poly.pdbx_strand_id
1 'polypeptide(L)'
;PVMFDREFGFLNRLLVAPLRSRYSIVLASVLYITSLSLVQSVAIMGAASLLGYGWPGGSGLAVVLITLLLLVAAVTALSLGLAFALPGHIELIAVIFVANLPLLFASTALAPISFMPSWLGWLAALNPLTFAIEPIRAAYLGRFSLHAVVLDAPYGALTAGQCLLVLTFL
;
A
#
# COMPACT_ATOMS: atom_id res chain seq x y z
N PRO A 1 2.44 15.76 -4.09
CA PRO A 1 2.13 16.86 -5.02
C PRO A 1 1.08 17.81 -4.43
N VAL A 2 -0.14 17.32 -4.10
CA VAL A 2 -1.29 18.14 -3.67
C VAL A 2 -0.98 19.12 -2.53
N MET A 3 -0.17 18.72 -1.54
CA MET A 3 0.19 19.57 -0.40
C MET A 3 1.07 20.74 -0.82
N PHE A 4 2.09 20.50 -1.65
CA PHE A 4 2.93 21.56 -2.21
C PHE A 4 2.12 22.51 -3.10
N ASP A 5 1.23 21.97 -3.94
CA ASP A 5 0.35 22.77 -4.79
C ASP A 5 -0.57 23.68 -3.98
N ARG A 6 -1.04 23.21 -2.82
CA ARG A 6 -1.83 23.98 -1.86
C ARG A 6 -1.02 25.11 -1.23
N GLU A 7 0.20 24.83 -0.78
CA GLU A 7 1.03 25.79 -0.05
C GLU A 7 1.60 26.87 -0.95
N PHE A 8 2.02 26.52 -2.16
CA PHE A 8 2.52 27.48 -3.16
C PHE A 8 1.43 28.20 -3.95
N GLY A 9 0.15 28.00 -3.60
CA GLY A 9 -0.97 28.69 -4.23
C GLY A 9 -1.33 28.19 -5.63
N PHE A 10 -0.64 27.15 -6.13
CA PHE A 10 -0.92 26.55 -7.43
C PHE A 10 -2.31 25.90 -7.45
N LEU A 11 -2.69 25.26 -6.34
CA LEU A 11 -4.03 24.68 -6.18
C LEU A 11 -5.12 25.74 -6.34
N ASN A 12 -4.93 26.94 -5.80
CA ASN A 12 -5.89 28.05 -5.95
C ASN A 12 -6.05 28.47 -7.40
N ARG A 13 -4.97 28.49 -8.20
CA ARG A 13 -5.02 28.75 -9.63
C ARG A 13 -5.75 27.66 -10.39
N LEU A 14 -5.53 26.40 -10.05
CA LEU A 14 -6.26 25.26 -10.62
C LEU A 14 -7.75 25.30 -10.28
N LEU A 15 -8.13 25.72 -9.08
CA LEU A 15 -9.54 25.83 -8.66
C LEU A 15 -10.31 26.95 -9.37
N VAL A 16 -9.61 27.98 -9.83
CA VAL A 16 -10.18 29.10 -10.62
C VAL A 16 -10.20 28.77 -12.12
N ALA A 17 -9.39 27.82 -12.57
CA ALA A 17 -9.43 27.35 -13.95
C ALA A 17 -10.77 26.67 -14.26
N PRO A 18 -11.27 26.73 -15.53
CA PRO A 18 -12.52 26.10 -15.93
C PRO A 18 -12.39 24.58 -15.99
N LEU A 19 -12.14 23.95 -14.83
CA LEU A 19 -12.07 22.49 -14.71
C LEU A 19 -13.48 21.91 -14.74
N ARG A 20 -13.67 20.84 -15.48
CA ARG A 20 -14.94 20.12 -15.60
C ARG A 20 -15.43 19.55 -14.26
N SER A 21 -14.48 19.26 -13.34
CA SER A 21 -14.78 18.80 -11.99
C SER A 21 -13.57 19.03 -11.07
N ARG A 22 -13.82 19.39 -9.80
CA ARG A 22 -12.78 19.48 -8.76
C ARG A 22 -12.15 18.12 -8.44
N TYR A 23 -12.88 17.03 -8.67
CA TYR A 23 -12.38 15.66 -8.52
C TYR A 23 -11.28 15.31 -9.54
N SER A 24 -11.15 16.07 -10.63
CA SER A 24 -10.10 15.82 -11.64
C SER A 24 -8.69 15.93 -11.06
N ILE A 25 -8.48 16.81 -10.09
CA ILE A 25 -7.16 16.99 -9.43
C ILE A 25 -6.81 15.75 -8.60
N VAL A 26 -7.77 15.27 -7.83
CA VAL A 26 -7.61 14.05 -7.00
C VAL A 26 -7.38 12.85 -7.91
N LEU A 27 -8.21 12.70 -8.95
CA LEU A 27 -8.10 11.60 -9.90
C LEU A 27 -6.74 11.60 -10.64
N ALA A 28 -6.27 12.76 -11.07
CA ALA A 28 -4.95 12.89 -11.70
C ALA A 28 -3.82 12.46 -10.76
N SER A 29 -3.90 12.84 -9.48
CA SER A 29 -2.93 12.43 -8.45
C SER A 29 -2.96 10.92 -8.22
N VAL A 30 -4.15 10.33 -8.11
CA VAL A 30 -4.33 8.87 -7.94
C VAL A 30 -3.76 8.12 -9.15
N LEU A 31 -4.11 8.55 -10.37
CA LEU A 31 -3.62 7.92 -11.60
C LEU A 31 -2.10 8.02 -11.72
N TYR A 32 -1.53 9.18 -11.40
CA TYR A 32 -0.08 9.37 -11.42
C TYR A 32 0.63 8.44 -10.43
N ILE A 33 0.18 8.41 -9.17
CA ILE A 33 0.77 7.56 -8.13
C ILE A 33 0.63 6.08 -8.50
N THR A 34 -0.55 5.67 -8.97
CA THR A 34 -0.81 4.28 -9.38
C THR A 34 0.08 3.88 -10.55
N SER A 35 0.21 4.72 -11.57
CA SER A 35 1.07 4.44 -12.73
C SER A 35 2.53 4.30 -12.32
N LEU A 36 3.03 5.20 -11.47
CA LEU A 36 4.39 5.16 -10.98
C LEU A 36 4.64 3.89 -10.14
N SER A 37 3.71 3.54 -9.26
CA SER A 37 3.79 2.33 -8.43
C SER A 37 3.79 1.06 -9.27
N LEU A 38 2.98 0.99 -10.33
CA LEU A 38 2.95 -0.14 -11.26
C LEU A 38 4.28 -0.29 -12.00
N VAL A 39 4.82 0.80 -12.55
CA VAL A 39 6.12 0.76 -13.25
C VAL A 39 7.23 0.30 -12.32
N GLN A 40 7.27 0.85 -11.10
CA GLN A 40 8.25 0.46 -10.08
C GLN A 40 8.12 -1.01 -9.68
N SER A 41 6.89 -1.50 -9.49
CA SER A 41 6.64 -2.90 -9.13
C SER A 41 7.05 -3.85 -10.24
N VAL A 42 6.74 -3.53 -11.50
CA VAL A 42 7.17 -4.32 -12.66
C VAL A 42 8.70 -4.36 -12.74
N ALA A 43 9.37 -3.23 -12.52
CA ALA A 43 10.83 -3.17 -12.51
C ALA A 43 11.44 -4.05 -11.40
N ILE A 44 10.87 -4.01 -10.18
CA ILE A 44 11.31 -4.84 -9.05
C ILE A 44 11.07 -6.33 -9.35
N MET A 45 9.90 -6.69 -9.87
CA MET A 45 9.57 -8.06 -10.24
C MET A 45 10.50 -8.57 -11.35
N GLY A 46 10.80 -7.74 -12.35
CA GLY A 46 11.76 -8.05 -13.40
C GLY A 46 13.15 -8.28 -12.85
N ALA A 47 13.65 -7.41 -11.98
CA ALA A 47 14.93 -7.58 -11.31
C ALA A 47 14.96 -8.85 -10.44
N ALA A 48 13.90 -9.16 -9.70
CA ALA A 48 13.79 -10.37 -8.90
C ALA A 48 13.84 -11.63 -9.77
N SER A 49 13.15 -11.62 -10.92
CA SER A 49 13.20 -12.76 -11.87
C SER A 49 14.58 -12.98 -12.45
N LEU A 50 15.32 -11.92 -12.77
CA LEU A 50 16.71 -12.00 -13.23
C LEU A 50 17.66 -12.57 -12.16
N LEU A 51 17.36 -12.32 -10.88
CA LEU A 51 18.11 -12.87 -9.75
C LEU A 51 17.73 -14.32 -9.40
N GLY A 52 16.82 -14.94 -10.18
CA GLY A 52 16.46 -16.35 -10.00
C GLY A 52 15.31 -16.60 -9.01
N TYR A 53 14.64 -15.57 -8.50
CA TYR A 53 13.49 -15.73 -7.59
C TYR A 53 12.21 -16.20 -8.30
N GLY A 54 12.26 -16.37 -9.62
CA GLY A 54 11.16 -16.85 -10.42
C GLY A 54 10.09 -15.78 -10.70
N TRP A 55 9.03 -16.21 -11.37
CA TRP A 55 7.88 -15.38 -11.72
C TRP A 55 6.62 -15.96 -11.07
N PRO A 56 5.72 -15.16 -10.53
CA PRO A 56 4.58 -15.65 -9.75
C PRO A 56 3.52 -16.40 -10.57
N GLY A 57 3.77 -16.65 -11.87
CA GLY A 57 2.77 -17.24 -12.77
C GLY A 57 1.63 -16.28 -13.11
N GLY A 58 0.72 -16.70 -13.99
CA GLY A 58 -0.38 -15.82 -14.45
C GLY A 58 -1.37 -15.48 -13.34
N SER A 59 -1.80 -16.47 -12.55
CA SER A 59 -2.70 -16.24 -11.41
C SER A 59 -2.03 -15.46 -10.29
N GLY A 60 -0.76 -15.74 -10.01
CA GLY A 60 0.01 -15.03 -9.01
C GLY A 60 0.22 -13.57 -9.39
N LEU A 61 0.46 -13.28 -10.68
CA LEU A 61 0.57 -11.90 -11.16
C LEU A 61 -0.72 -11.11 -10.95
N ALA A 62 -1.88 -11.73 -11.23
CA ALA A 62 -3.18 -11.09 -10.97
C ALA A 62 -3.35 -10.72 -9.48
N VAL A 63 -2.96 -11.62 -8.57
CA VAL A 63 -2.99 -11.36 -7.12
C VAL A 63 -2.08 -10.20 -6.75
N VAL A 64 -0.85 -10.20 -7.23
CA VAL A 64 0.12 -9.12 -6.97
C VAL A 64 -0.45 -7.78 -7.44
N LEU A 65 -0.99 -7.71 -8.66
CA LEU A 65 -1.55 -6.48 -9.21
C LEU A 65 -2.78 -6.00 -8.42
N ILE A 66 -3.71 -6.89 -8.07
CA ILE A 66 -4.90 -6.53 -7.29
C ILE A 66 -4.49 -6.01 -5.92
N THR A 67 -3.65 -6.75 -5.21
CA THR A 67 -3.17 -6.36 -3.88
C THR A 67 -2.44 -5.02 -3.91
N LEU A 68 -1.60 -4.81 -4.91
CA LEU A 68 -0.86 -3.57 -5.09
C LEU A 68 -1.80 -2.39 -5.36
N LEU A 69 -2.80 -2.56 -6.23
CA LEU A 69 -3.79 -1.53 -6.54
C LEU A 69 -4.59 -1.15 -5.28
N LEU A 70 -5.03 -2.14 -4.50
CA LEU A 70 -5.74 -1.90 -3.24
C LEU A 70 -4.88 -1.15 -2.24
N LEU A 71 -3.63 -1.58 -2.04
CA LEU A 71 -2.70 -0.92 -1.14
C LEU A 71 -2.41 0.53 -1.58
N VAL A 72 -2.14 0.74 -2.87
CA VAL A 72 -1.89 2.09 -3.41
C VAL A 72 -3.12 2.97 -3.23
N ALA A 73 -4.32 2.45 -3.47
CA ALA A 73 -5.56 3.20 -3.26
C ALA A 73 -5.74 3.59 -1.79
N ALA A 74 -5.56 2.66 -0.85
CA ALA A 74 -5.68 2.90 0.58
C ALA A 74 -4.65 3.95 1.07
N VAL A 75 -3.37 3.77 0.72
CA VAL A 75 -2.30 4.70 1.12
C VAL A 75 -2.50 6.08 0.47
N THR A 76 -2.96 6.13 -0.77
CA THR A 76 -3.24 7.41 -1.46
C THR A 76 -4.41 8.13 -0.80
N ALA A 77 -5.49 7.42 -0.46
CA ALA A 77 -6.64 8.01 0.25
C ALA A 77 -6.22 8.57 1.62
N LEU A 78 -5.44 7.80 2.38
CA LEU A 78 -4.89 8.25 3.66
C LEU A 78 -3.98 9.48 3.49
N SER A 79 -3.07 9.45 2.53
CA SER A 79 -2.15 10.55 2.25
C SER A 79 -2.87 11.83 1.82
N LEU A 80 -3.93 11.71 1.01
CA LEU A 80 -4.77 12.84 0.63
C LEU A 80 -5.54 13.38 1.84
N GLY A 81 -6.11 12.50 2.66
CA GLY A 81 -6.78 12.89 3.91
C GLY A 81 -5.84 13.69 4.82
N LEU A 82 -4.63 13.21 5.04
CA LEU A 82 -3.60 13.91 5.82
C LEU A 82 -3.19 15.25 5.18
N ALA A 83 -3.04 15.29 3.84
CA ALA A 83 -2.69 16.52 3.13
C ALA A 83 -3.75 17.61 3.23
N PHE A 84 -5.02 17.25 3.43
CA PHE A 84 -6.10 18.22 3.69
C PHE A 84 -6.27 18.54 5.17
N ALA A 85 -5.93 17.63 6.07
CA ALA A 85 -6.09 17.80 7.51
C ALA A 85 -4.95 18.62 8.15
N LEU A 86 -3.73 18.51 7.61
CA LEU A 86 -2.55 19.16 8.17
C LEU A 86 -2.35 20.57 7.61
N PRO A 87 -1.84 21.52 8.42
CA PRO A 87 -1.68 22.92 8.03
C PRO A 87 -0.58 23.14 6.99
N GLY A 88 0.53 22.40 7.04
CA GLY A 88 1.68 22.61 6.18
C GLY A 88 2.38 21.31 5.75
N HIS A 89 3.32 21.44 4.79
CA HIS A 89 4.06 20.28 4.27
C HIS A 89 5.07 19.74 5.29
N ILE A 90 5.59 20.58 6.18
CA ILE A 90 6.56 20.18 7.22
C ILE A 90 5.91 19.21 8.20
N GLU A 91 4.68 19.51 8.65
CA GLU A 91 3.89 18.66 9.53
C GLU A 91 3.54 17.35 8.84
N LEU A 92 3.18 17.39 7.55
CA LEU A 92 2.90 16.20 6.78
C LEU A 92 4.14 15.29 6.67
N ILE A 93 5.30 15.87 6.36
CA ILE A 93 6.56 15.12 6.30
C ILE A 93 6.89 14.51 7.66
N ALA A 94 6.75 15.27 8.75
CA ALA A 94 7.01 14.76 10.10
C ALA A 94 6.10 13.56 10.44
N VAL A 95 4.80 13.66 10.15
CA VAL A 95 3.84 12.57 10.38
C VAL A 95 4.21 11.34 9.54
N ILE A 96 4.55 11.53 8.25
CA ILE A 96 4.95 10.43 7.37
C ILE A 96 6.22 9.75 7.91
N PHE A 97 7.24 10.51 8.33
CA PHE A 97 8.47 9.94 8.88
C PHE A 97 8.21 9.13 10.15
N VAL A 98 7.43 9.69 11.08
CA VAL A 98 7.10 9.01 12.34
C VAL A 98 6.26 7.76 12.10
N ALA A 99 5.32 7.80 11.16
CA ALA A 99 4.46 6.66 10.85
C ALA A 99 5.17 5.58 10.02
N ASN A 100 6.09 5.97 9.13
CA ASN A 100 6.71 5.05 8.18
C ASN A 100 7.59 3.98 8.87
N LEU A 101 8.34 4.38 9.91
CA LEU A 101 9.19 3.44 10.64
C LEU A 101 8.38 2.34 11.33
N PRO A 102 7.36 2.63 12.15
CA PRO A 102 6.50 1.59 12.72
C PRO A 102 5.79 0.75 11.64
N LEU A 103 5.28 1.37 10.58
CA LEU A 103 4.63 0.64 9.49
C LEU A 103 5.58 -0.36 8.82
N LEU A 104 6.83 0.01 8.61
CA LEU A 104 7.82 -0.88 7.99
C LEU A 104 8.29 -1.97 8.94
N PHE A 105 8.73 -1.59 10.16
CA PHE A 105 9.32 -2.54 11.11
C PHE A 105 8.29 -3.45 11.80
N ALA A 106 7.09 -2.95 12.05
CA ALA A 106 5.99 -3.74 12.54
C ALA A 106 5.13 -4.29 11.38
N SER A 107 5.76 -4.86 10.36
CA SER A 107 5.09 -5.57 9.27
C SER A 107 5.80 -6.89 8.97
N THR A 108 5.13 -7.79 8.27
CA THR A 108 5.74 -9.06 7.86
C THR A 108 6.69 -8.92 6.67
N ALA A 109 7.02 -7.70 6.25
CA ALA A 109 8.01 -7.44 5.21
C ALA A 109 9.41 -7.95 5.59
N LEU A 110 9.80 -7.75 6.86
CA LEU A 110 11.14 -8.11 7.35
C LEU A 110 11.22 -9.54 7.89
N ALA A 111 10.19 -9.98 8.61
CA ALA A 111 10.13 -11.32 9.17
C ALA A 111 8.69 -11.82 9.32
N PRO A 112 8.42 -13.11 9.18
CA PRO A 112 7.12 -13.70 9.52
C PRO A 112 6.75 -13.47 10.99
N ILE A 113 5.44 -13.39 11.30
CA ILE A 113 4.95 -13.16 12.66
C ILE A 113 5.49 -14.21 13.67
N SER A 114 5.69 -15.46 13.21
CA SER A 114 6.21 -16.55 14.03
C SER A 114 7.60 -16.29 14.64
N PHE A 115 8.38 -15.38 14.07
CA PHE A 115 9.70 -14.98 14.56
C PHE A 115 9.67 -13.69 15.40
N MET A 116 8.50 -13.05 15.51
CA MET A 116 8.36 -11.80 16.23
C MET A 116 8.02 -12.03 17.70
N PRO A 117 8.50 -11.18 18.63
CA PRO A 117 7.98 -11.13 19.99
C PRO A 117 6.46 -10.89 19.98
N SER A 118 5.74 -11.41 20.97
CA SER A 118 4.26 -11.37 20.99
C SER A 118 3.67 -9.97 20.83
N TRP A 119 4.26 -8.96 21.46
CA TRP A 119 3.81 -7.57 21.35
C TRP A 119 3.97 -6.99 19.94
N LEU A 120 5.08 -7.35 19.25
CA LEU A 120 5.33 -6.92 17.88
C LEU A 120 4.43 -7.69 16.89
N GLY A 121 4.17 -8.98 17.17
CA GLY A 121 3.24 -9.80 16.40
C GLY A 121 1.82 -9.21 16.37
N TRP A 122 1.34 -8.65 17.48
CA TRP A 122 0.06 -7.95 17.53
C TRP A 122 0.06 -6.69 16.65
N LEU A 123 1.12 -5.88 16.72
CA LEU A 123 1.26 -4.69 15.87
C LEU A 123 1.34 -5.07 14.39
N ALA A 124 2.13 -6.10 14.06
CA ALA A 124 2.28 -6.59 12.70
C ALA A 124 0.96 -7.14 12.15
N ALA A 125 0.17 -7.82 12.97
CA ALA A 125 -1.12 -8.37 12.59
C ALA A 125 -2.19 -7.30 12.31
N LEU A 126 -2.03 -6.08 12.82
CA LEU A 126 -2.92 -4.95 12.58
C LEU A 126 -2.41 -4.02 11.46
N ASN A 127 -1.20 -4.27 10.97
CA ASN A 127 -0.54 -3.40 10.01
C ASN A 127 -1.10 -3.61 8.59
N PRO A 128 -1.53 -2.55 7.89
CA PRO A 128 -2.03 -2.64 6.51
C PRO A 128 -1.01 -3.24 5.54
N LEU A 129 0.28 -3.02 5.75
CA LEU A 129 1.33 -3.61 4.91
C LEU A 129 1.36 -5.13 5.03
N THR A 130 1.10 -5.69 6.21
CA THR A 130 1.03 -7.14 6.41
C THR A 130 -0.08 -7.77 5.57
N PHE A 131 -1.26 -7.15 5.51
CA PHE A 131 -2.38 -7.63 4.70
C PHE A 131 -2.08 -7.60 3.19
N ALA A 132 -1.15 -6.76 2.74
CA ALA A 132 -0.71 -6.74 1.35
C ALA A 132 0.42 -7.76 1.10
N ILE A 133 1.37 -7.87 2.02
CA ILE A 133 2.57 -8.69 1.84
C ILE A 133 2.25 -10.18 1.84
N GLU A 134 1.38 -10.63 2.73
CA GLU A 134 1.09 -12.08 2.88
C GLU A 134 0.43 -12.70 1.64
N PRO A 135 -0.61 -12.10 1.01
CA PRO A 135 -1.13 -12.60 -0.26
C PRO A 135 -0.10 -12.60 -1.39
N ILE A 136 0.75 -11.57 -1.46
CA ILE A 136 1.83 -11.48 -2.46
C ILE A 136 2.85 -12.60 -2.23
N ARG A 137 3.26 -12.82 -0.98
CA ARG A 137 4.17 -13.91 -0.62
C ARG A 137 3.60 -15.27 -0.98
N ALA A 138 2.33 -15.52 -0.67
CA ALA A 138 1.65 -16.76 -1.02
C ALA A 138 1.59 -16.96 -2.54
N ALA A 139 1.37 -15.88 -3.31
CA ALA A 139 1.37 -15.92 -4.77
C ALA A 139 2.75 -16.30 -5.35
N TYR A 140 3.83 -15.74 -4.83
CA TYR A 140 5.19 -16.09 -5.25
C TYR A 140 5.60 -17.51 -4.90
N LEU A 141 5.10 -18.04 -3.78
CA LEU A 141 5.36 -19.42 -3.36
C LEU A 141 4.46 -20.45 -4.08
N GLY A 142 3.60 -20.02 -4.99
CA GLY A 142 2.66 -20.90 -5.69
C GLY A 142 1.59 -21.53 -4.77
N ARG A 143 1.39 -20.97 -3.57
CA ARG A 143 0.44 -21.47 -2.54
C ARG A 143 -0.82 -20.63 -2.45
N PHE A 144 -1.02 -19.71 -3.39
CA PHE A 144 -2.18 -18.81 -3.33
C PHE A 144 -3.48 -19.54 -3.60
N SER A 145 -4.42 -19.41 -2.65
CA SER A 145 -5.84 -19.69 -2.80
C SER A 145 -6.60 -18.67 -1.96
N LEU A 146 -7.76 -18.21 -2.42
CA LEU A 146 -8.59 -17.26 -1.68
C LEU A 146 -8.98 -17.76 -0.28
N HIS A 147 -9.07 -19.09 -0.12
CA HIS A 147 -9.39 -19.75 1.14
C HIS A 147 -8.14 -20.25 1.90
N ALA A 148 -6.95 -20.14 1.31
CA ALA A 148 -5.73 -20.52 2.02
C ALA A 148 -5.45 -19.54 3.14
N VAL A 149 -5.11 -20.06 4.31
CA VAL A 149 -4.59 -19.27 5.43
C VAL A 149 -3.22 -18.76 5.02
N VAL A 150 -3.08 -17.44 4.98
CA VAL A 150 -1.81 -16.77 4.61
C VAL A 150 -1.22 -16.01 5.78
N LEU A 151 -2.03 -15.65 6.77
CA LEU A 151 -1.60 -14.90 7.93
C LEU A 151 -2.11 -15.62 9.20
N ASP A 152 -1.17 -16.05 10.03
CA ASP A 152 -1.48 -16.61 11.35
C ASP A 152 -1.32 -15.50 12.40
N ALA A 153 -2.39 -14.74 12.59
CA ALA A 153 -2.42 -13.60 13.49
C ALA A 153 -2.76 -14.02 14.92
N PRO A 154 -2.33 -13.27 15.95
CA PRO A 154 -2.65 -13.57 17.35
C PRO A 154 -4.16 -13.63 17.68
N TYR A 155 -5.00 -12.99 16.85
CA TYR A 155 -6.45 -13.00 16.99
C TYR A 155 -7.15 -14.05 16.10
N GLY A 156 -6.40 -14.82 15.33
CA GLY A 156 -6.91 -15.90 14.47
C GLY A 156 -6.23 -15.96 13.10
N ALA A 157 -6.42 -17.09 12.45
CA ALA A 157 -5.88 -17.31 11.10
C ALA A 157 -6.72 -16.55 10.06
N LEU A 158 -6.06 -15.79 9.22
CA LEU A 158 -6.70 -15.04 8.14
C LEU A 158 -6.39 -15.65 6.78
N THR A 159 -7.43 -15.76 5.96
CA THR A 159 -7.30 -16.21 4.58
C THR A 159 -6.84 -15.07 3.67
N ALA A 160 -6.29 -15.42 2.51
CA ALA A 160 -5.90 -14.44 1.50
C ALA A 160 -7.07 -13.52 1.09
N GLY A 161 -8.29 -14.09 0.95
CA GLY A 161 -9.49 -13.32 0.64
C GLY A 161 -9.85 -12.32 1.73
N GLN A 162 -9.70 -12.69 3.01
CA GLN A 162 -9.94 -11.77 4.13
C GLN A 162 -8.91 -10.64 4.19
N CYS A 163 -7.63 -10.93 3.92
CA CYS A 163 -6.59 -9.89 3.83
C CYS A 163 -6.91 -8.87 2.71
N LEU A 164 -7.34 -9.34 1.54
CA LEU A 164 -7.75 -8.46 0.45
C LEU A 164 -9.00 -7.64 0.79
N LEU A 165 -9.98 -8.23 1.48
CA LEU A 165 -11.16 -7.51 1.95
C LEU A 165 -10.78 -6.40 2.94
N VAL A 166 -9.91 -6.67 3.90
CA VAL A 166 -9.44 -5.62 4.84
C VAL A 166 -8.81 -4.46 4.09
N LEU A 167 -8.01 -4.72 3.06
CA LEU A 167 -7.41 -3.67 2.23
C LEU A 167 -8.43 -2.83 1.46
N THR A 168 -9.63 -3.37 1.15
CA THR A 168 -10.69 -2.58 0.48
C THR A 168 -11.40 -1.63 1.43
N PHE A 169 -11.36 -1.87 2.74
CA PHE A 169 -12.00 -1.04 3.76
C PHE A 169 -11.05 -0.06 4.46
N LEU A 170 -9.78 -0.11 4.13
CA LEU A 170 -8.77 0.85 4.57
C LEU A 170 -8.73 2.09 3.69
#